data_970088b332c2c1d4acb660aff13f9010
#
_entry.id   970088b332c2c1d4acb660aff13f9010
#
_cell.length_a   1.000
_cell.length_b   1.000
_cell.length_c   1.000
_cell.angle_alpha   90.00
_cell.angle_beta   90.00
_cell.angle_gamma   90.00
#
_symmetry.space_group_name_H-M   'P 1'
#
loop_
_entity.id
_entity.type
_entity.pdbx_description
1 polymer ?
#
loop_
_entity_poly.entity_id
_entity_poly.type
_entity_poly.pdbx_seq_one_letter_code
_entity_poly.pdbx_strand_id
1 'polypeptide(L)'
;MTTKQLAILLGAAAVLGGAALWLSSGSKPAGAKLNGKAIFPKLDISQVARVELGDKLKLASGEKGWTVETYHNYPADHAKLTENLLKLTELKVGQVSRGKKIENADVLTLRDASGKEVASLPLGEKHAKWGHGRYATFEGETVLVSDSLDAFGTDGKSWVETKIVDTPWISFNDIAEGVSEEDLGFATGVVAKVTIAGDTNRVATIGNKVKDGSDRYFKLDNSEWVYIVPGYSVDSLLPKPPKEEEKKEEETAKKE
;
A
#
# COMPACT_ATOMS: atom_id res chain seq x y z
N MET A 1 -21.97 -7.79 -70.42
CA MET A 1 -22.93 -7.68 -69.27
C MET A 1 -24.13 -6.92 -69.78
N THR A 2 -25.32 -7.46 -69.65
CA THR A 2 -26.55 -6.77 -70.09
C THR A 2 -27.01 -5.80 -68.98
N THR A 3 -27.66 -4.71 -69.39
CA THR A 3 -28.18 -3.68 -68.44
C THR A 3 -29.05 -4.27 -67.31
N LYS A 4 -29.74 -5.39 -67.62
CA LYS A 4 -30.51 -6.15 -66.61
C LYS A 4 -29.64 -6.82 -65.55
N GLN A 5 -28.48 -7.36 -65.93
CA GLN A 5 -27.52 -7.98 -64.98
C GLN A 5 -26.88 -6.94 -64.09
N LEU A 6 -26.59 -5.74 -64.58
CA LEU A 6 -26.06 -4.63 -63.77
C LEU A 6 -27.08 -4.12 -62.75
N ALA A 7 -28.33 -4.02 -63.15
CA ALA A 7 -29.40 -3.59 -62.20
C ALA A 7 -29.62 -4.61 -61.08
N ILE A 8 -29.55 -5.89 -61.35
CA ILE A 8 -29.67 -6.95 -60.34
C ILE A 8 -28.46 -6.91 -59.38
N LEU A 9 -27.24 -6.70 -59.89
CA LEU A 9 -26.05 -6.59 -59.06
C LEU A 9 -26.07 -5.36 -58.12
N LEU A 10 -26.51 -4.20 -58.64
CA LEU A 10 -26.72 -2.99 -57.84
C LEU A 10 -27.79 -3.16 -56.78
N GLY A 11 -28.91 -3.81 -57.11
CA GLY A 11 -29.96 -4.14 -56.14
C GLY A 11 -29.44 -5.07 -55.04
N ALA A 12 -28.71 -6.12 -55.38
CA ALA A 12 -28.14 -7.04 -54.40
C ALA A 12 -27.07 -6.36 -53.51
N ALA A 13 -26.25 -5.47 -54.07
CA ALA A 13 -25.27 -4.69 -53.30
C ALA A 13 -25.97 -3.70 -52.34
N ALA A 14 -27.06 -3.07 -52.71
CA ALA A 14 -27.83 -2.19 -51.87
C ALA A 14 -28.53 -2.94 -50.71
N VAL A 15 -29.04 -4.14 -50.95
CA VAL A 15 -29.66 -4.99 -49.91
C VAL A 15 -28.60 -5.50 -48.94
N LEU A 16 -27.46 -5.97 -49.44
CA LEU A 16 -26.38 -6.43 -48.59
C LEU A 16 -25.72 -5.28 -47.79
N GLY A 17 -25.55 -4.11 -48.40
CA GLY A 17 -25.05 -2.91 -47.75
C GLY A 17 -26.04 -2.39 -46.69
N GLY A 18 -27.35 -2.37 -47.00
CA GLY A 18 -28.40 -2.01 -46.05
C GLY A 18 -28.48 -2.98 -44.86
N ALA A 19 -28.40 -4.29 -45.12
CA ALA A 19 -28.40 -5.31 -44.09
C ALA A 19 -27.13 -5.21 -43.20
N ALA A 20 -25.96 -4.95 -43.78
CA ALA A 20 -24.73 -4.75 -43.03
C ALA A 20 -24.78 -3.50 -42.15
N LEU A 21 -25.33 -2.39 -42.64
CA LEU A 21 -25.57 -1.17 -41.87
C LEU A 21 -26.59 -1.39 -40.76
N TRP A 22 -27.65 -2.16 -41.01
CA TRP A 22 -28.68 -2.45 -40.02
C TRP A 22 -28.15 -3.41 -38.93
N LEU A 23 -27.32 -4.39 -39.26
CA LEU A 23 -26.63 -5.26 -38.33
C LEU A 23 -25.54 -4.51 -37.56
N SER A 24 -24.86 -3.52 -38.16
CA SER A 24 -23.87 -2.70 -37.49
C SER A 24 -24.47 -1.59 -36.62
N SER A 25 -25.69 -1.17 -36.90
CA SER A 25 -26.47 -0.26 -36.05
C SER A 25 -27.19 -0.97 -34.90
N GLY A 26 -27.05 -2.31 -34.82
CA GLY A 26 -27.48 -3.09 -33.67
C GLY A 26 -26.90 -2.52 -32.39
N SER A 27 -27.79 -2.12 -31.50
CA SER A 27 -27.62 -1.53 -30.17
C SER A 27 -26.21 -1.67 -29.61
N LYS A 28 -25.50 -0.54 -29.49
CA LYS A 28 -24.26 -0.50 -28.69
C LYS A 28 -24.54 -1.23 -27.38
N PRO A 29 -23.78 -2.29 -27.06
CA PRO A 29 -24.07 -3.06 -25.86
C PRO A 29 -24.15 -2.10 -24.68
N ALA A 30 -25.17 -2.23 -23.82
CA ALA A 30 -25.49 -1.32 -22.72
C ALA A 30 -24.23 -0.93 -21.89
N GLY A 31 -23.27 -1.86 -21.75
CA GLY A 31 -21.98 -1.62 -21.10
C GLY A 31 -21.01 -0.69 -21.85
N ALA A 32 -21.19 -0.48 -23.17
CA ALA A 32 -20.28 0.41 -23.92
C ALA A 32 -20.38 1.88 -23.50
N LYS A 33 -21.46 2.26 -22.82
CA LYS A 33 -21.66 3.62 -22.27
C LYS A 33 -20.79 3.89 -21.04
N LEU A 34 -20.28 2.86 -20.36
CA LEU A 34 -19.47 3.01 -19.15
C LEU A 34 -17.98 3.13 -19.44
N ASN A 35 -17.50 2.64 -20.59
CA ASN A 35 -16.06 2.68 -20.92
C ASN A 35 -15.56 4.14 -20.94
N GLY A 36 -14.45 4.38 -20.23
CA GLY A 36 -13.85 5.70 -20.06
C GLY A 36 -14.54 6.60 -19.04
N LYS A 37 -15.68 6.17 -18.46
CA LYS A 37 -16.36 6.94 -17.41
C LYS A 37 -15.52 6.97 -16.14
N ALA A 38 -15.41 8.15 -15.53
CA ALA A 38 -14.77 8.28 -14.24
C ALA A 38 -15.58 7.54 -13.16
N ILE A 39 -14.88 6.81 -12.28
CA ILE A 39 -15.52 6.09 -11.15
C ILE A 39 -15.98 7.11 -10.12
N PHE A 40 -15.14 8.09 -9.79
CA PHE A 40 -15.40 9.10 -8.77
C PHE A 40 -15.29 10.53 -9.35
N PRO A 41 -16.23 10.97 -10.22
CA PRO A 41 -16.08 12.22 -10.95
C PRO A 41 -16.15 13.49 -10.08
N LYS A 42 -16.58 13.36 -8.82
CA LYS A 42 -16.74 14.47 -7.87
C LYS A 42 -15.96 14.25 -6.56
N LEU A 43 -15.02 13.32 -6.55
CA LEU A 43 -14.25 13.05 -5.35
C LEU A 43 -13.33 14.24 -5.05
N ASP A 44 -13.57 14.87 -3.91
CA ASP A 44 -12.71 15.88 -3.31
C ASP A 44 -11.92 15.21 -2.19
N ILE A 45 -10.65 14.93 -2.44
CA ILE A 45 -9.78 14.25 -1.48
C ILE A 45 -9.54 15.07 -0.20
N SER A 46 -9.74 16.39 -0.25
CA SER A 46 -9.60 17.25 0.93
C SER A 46 -10.68 17.02 1.97
N GLN A 47 -11.81 16.46 1.58
CA GLN A 47 -12.91 16.08 2.47
C GLN A 47 -12.77 14.69 3.06
N VAL A 48 -11.82 13.88 2.56
CA VAL A 48 -11.63 12.51 3.04
C VAL A 48 -10.90 12.55 4.38
N ALA A 49 -11.52 11.98 5.40
CA ALA A 49 -10.95 11.85 6.73
C ALA A 49 -10.76 10.38 7.16
N ARG A 50 -11.35 9.42 6.44
CA ARG A 50 -11.16 7.99 6.66
C ARG A 50 -11.08 7.23 5.34
N VAL A 51 -10.23 6.21 5.32
CA VAL A 51 -10.09 5.25 4.20
C VAL A 51 -10.18 3.86 4.80
N GLU A 52 -11.12 3.07 4.31
CA GLU A 52 -11.39 1.73 4.84
C GLU A 52 -11.42 0.71 3.69
N LEU A 53 -10.81 -0.45 3.88
CA LEU A 53 -10.99 -1.63 3.02
C LEU A 53 -11.37 -2.83 3.88
N GLY A 54 -12.66 -2.99 4.11
CA GLY A 54 -13.17 -3.97 5.06
C GLY A 54 -12.49 -3.84 6.42
N ASP A 55 -12.04 -4.97 6.99
CA ASP A 55 -11.28 -4.99 8.24
C ASP A 55 -9.76 -5.00 8.05
N LYS A 56 -9.29 -5.07 6.80
CA LYS A 56 -7.87 -5.22 6.47
C LYS A 56 -7.10 -3.91 6.59
N LEU A 57 -7.75 -2.79 6.24
CA LEU A 57 -7.13 -1.48 6.24
C LEU A 57 -8.11 -0.44 6.78
N LYS A 58 -7.68 0.29 7.79
CA LYS A 58 -8.40 1.44 8.33
C LYS A 58 -7.40 2.55 8.60
N LEU A 59 -7.53 3.63 7.85
CA LEU A 59 -6.77 4.85 7.98
C LEU A 59 -7.71 5.95 8.47
N ALA A 60 -7.27 6.75 9.42
CA ALA A 60 -8.05 7.87 9.94
C ALA A 60 -7.19 9.12 10.10
N SER A 61 -7.76 10.26 9.76
CA SER A 61 -7.19 11.57 10.01
C SER A 61 -7.55 12.02 11.42
N GLY A 62 -6.56 12.50 12.18
CA GLY A 62 -6.72 13.03 13.53
C GLY A 62 -5.91 14.30 13.74
N GLU A 63 -5.85 14.79 14.97
CA GLU A 63 -5.12 16.03 15.33
C GLU A 63 -3.62 15.97 15.01
N LYS A 64 -3.02 14.77 15.11
CA LYS A 64 -1.60 14.53 14.85
C LYS A 64 -1.30 14.08 13.41
N GLY A 65 -2.29 14.14 12.52
CA GLY A 65 -2.19 13.64 11.15
C GLY A 65 -2.91 12.31 10.94
N TRP A 66 -2.57 11.64 9.86
CA TRP A 66 -3.16 10.34 9.52
C TRP A 66 -2.51 9.19 10.29
N THR A 67 -3.32 8.27 10.76
CA THR A 67 -2.88 7.05 11.46
C THR A 67 -3.47 5.80 10.82
N VAL A 68 -2.80 4.67 10.99
CA VAL A 68 -3.23 3.34 10.56
C VAL A 68 -3.85 2.62 11.76
N GLU A 69 -5.18 2.65 11.87
CA GLU A 69 -5.90 2.03 12.99
C GLU A 69 -5.69 0.51 13.06
N THR A 70 -5.54 -0.14 11.90
CA THR A 70 -5.26 -1.58 11.80
C THR A 70 -3.82 -1.96 12.09
N TYR A 71 -2.97 -0.97 12.42
CA TYR A 71 -1.58 -1.19 12.83
C TYR A 71 -1.18 -0.21 13.93
N HIS A 72 -1.52 -0.52 15.18
CA HIS A 72 -1.15 0.20 16.42
C HIS A 72 -1.50 1.69 16.45
N ASN A 73 -2.43 2.17 15.63
CA ASN A 73 -2.69 3.61 15.40
C ASN A 73 -1.41 4.39 15.03
N TYR A 74 -0.47 3.72 14.38
CA TYR A 74 0.81 4.30 13.99
C TYR A 74 0.63 5.35 12.88
N PRO A 75 1.49 6.39 12.84
CA PRO A 75 1.45 7.38 11.76
C PRO A 75 1.50 6.76 10.37
N ALA A 76 0.57 7.16 9.52
CA ALA A 76 0.52 6.70 8.14
C ALA A 76 1.60 7.39 7.27
N ASP A 77 2.08 6.66 6.26
CA ASP A 77 2.87 7.25 5.18
C ASP A 77 1.99 8.20 4.37
N HIS A 78 2.15 9.49 4.65
CA HIS A 78 1.35 10.54 4.03
C HIS A 78 1.57 10.64 2.52
N ALA A 79 2.77 10.39 2.03
CA ALA A 79 3.08 10.44 0.61
C ALA A 79 2.36 9.31 -0.13
N LYS A 80 2.44 8.10 0.40
CA LYS A 80 1.73 6.93 -0.12
C LYS A 80 0.21 7.12 -0.09
N LEU A 81 -0.33 7.65 1.02
CA LEU A 81 -1.75 7.92 1.14
C LEU A 81 -2.22 8.93 0.08
N THR A 82 -1.53 10.06 -0.02
CA THR A 82 -1.86 11.12 -0.99
C THR A 82 -1.81 10.61 -2.42
N GLU A 83 -0.74 9.90 -2.79
CA GLU A 83 -0.59 9.30 -4.12
C GLU A 83 -1.77 8.38 -4.46
N ASN A 84 -2.17 7.52 -3.53
CA ASN A 84 -3.25 6.58 -3.77
C ASN A 84 -4.64 7.23 -3.77
N LEU A 85 -4.87 8.27 -2.98
CA LEU A 85 -6.10 9.08 -3.08
C LEU A 85 -6.20 9.81 -4.42
N LEU A 86 -5.08 10.35 -4.93
CA LEU A 86 -5.04 10.97 -6.26
C LEU A 86 -5.35 9.97 -7.36
N LYS A 87 -4.82 8.74 -7.30
CA LYS A 87 -5.17 7.67 -8.25
C LYS A 87 -6.67 7.39 -8.29
N LEU A 88 -7.37 7.49 -7.15
CA LEU A 88 -8.83 7.31 -7.12
C LEU A 88 -9.55 8.42 -7.88
N THR A 89 -9.08 9.66 -7.87
CA THR A 89 -9.71 10.76 -8.65
C THR A 89 -9.58 10.57 -10.15
N GLU A 90 -8.54 9.87 -10.59
CA GLU A 90 -8.26 9.60 -12.01
C GLU A 90 -8.84 8.26 -12.49
N LEU A 91 -9.41 7.47 -11.57
CA LEU A 91 -9.87 6.11 -11.84
C LEU A 91 -11.03 6.10 -12.83
N LYS A 92 -10.90 5.30 -13.89
CA LYS A 92 -11.89 5.18 -14.96
C LYS A 92 -12.27 3.73 -15.21
N VAL A 93 -13.44 3.54 -15.77
CA VAL A 93 -13.84 2.26 -16.35
C VAL A 93 -12.99 2.02 -17.60
N GLY A 94 -12.16 1.01 -17.58
CA GLY A 94 -11.42 0.54 -18.76
C GLY A 94 -12.30 -0.30 -19.66
N GLN A 95 -13.01 -1.28 -19.07
CA GLN A 95 -13.86 -2.20 -19.82
C GLN A 95 -14.98 -2.75 -18.93
N VAL A 96 -16.16 -2.96 -19.50
CA VAL A 96 -17.24 -3.72 -18.85
C VAL A 96 -17.00 -5.22 -19.04
N SER A 97 -16.98 -5.97 -17.95
CA SER A 97 -16.72 -7.41 -17.93
C SER A 97 -18.02 -8.20 -17.81
N ARG A 98 -18.58 -8.57 -18.95
CA ARG A 98 -19.82 -9.32 -18.99
C ARG A 98 -19.66 -10.75 -18.51
N GLY A 99 -20.63 -11.22 -17.74
CA GLY A 99 -20.66 -12.61 -17.25
C GLY A 99 -19.71 -12.91 -16.11
N LYS A 100 -18.85 -11.94 -15.68
CA LYS A 100 -18.05 -12.06 -14.48
C LYS A 100 -18.82 -11.46 -13.30
N LYS A 101 -18.92 -12.23 -12.21
CA LYS A 101 -19.42 -11.74 -10.92
C LYS A 101 -18.23 -11.61 -9.97
N ILE A 102 -18.26 -10.58 -9.15
CA ILE A 102 -17.31 -10.44 -8.06
C ILE A 102 -17.93 -11.12 -6.84
N GLU A 103 -17.28 -12.18 -6.40
CA GLU A 103 -17.63 -12.89 -5.17
C GLU A 103 -16.70 -12.37 -4.06
N ASN A 104 -17.23 -12.12 -2.86
CA ASN A 104 -16.47 -11.64 -1.69
C ASN A 104 -15.66 -10.35 -1.96
N ALA A 105 -16.34 -9.32 -2.47
CA ALA A 105 -15.71 -8.03 -2.71
C ALA A 105 -15.28 -7.38 -1.38
N ASP A 106 -14.03 -6.95 -1.30
CA ASP A 106 -13.61 -5.98 -0.28
C ASP A 106 -14.13 -4.60 -0.71
N VAL A 107 -14.84 -3.91 0.15
CA VAL A 107 -15.39 -2.59 -0.18
C VAL A 107 -14.39 -1.52 0.25
N LEU A 108 -13.83 -0.79 -0.73
CA LEU A 108 -13.10 0.44 -0.46
C LEU A 108 -14.11 1.54 -0.15
N THR A 109 -14.05 2.10 1.05
CA THR A 109 -14.94 3.17 1.51
C THR A 109 -14.14 4.38 1.95
N LEU A 110 -14.53 5.55 1.46
CA LEU A 110 -13.98 6.84 1.87
C LEU A 110 -15.05 7.59 2.66
N ARG A 111 -14.68 8.16 3.81
CA ARG A 111 -15.60 8.93 4.66
C ARG A 111 -15.02 10.30 4.97
N ASP A 112 -15.91 11.25 5.21
CA ASP A 112 -15.54 12.57 5.73
C ASP A 112 -15.34 12.56 7.25
N ALA A 113 -14.98 13.71 7.81
CA ALA A 113 -14.75 13.88 9.25
C ALA A 113 -15.99 13.63 10.12
N SER A 114 -17.21 13.70 9.54
CA SER A 114 -18.46 13.38 10.22
C SER A 114 -18.78 11.88 10.19
N GLY A 115 -17.97 11.07 9.48
CA GLY A 115 -18.19 9.65 9.26
C GLY A 115 -19.15 9.34 8.08
N LYS A 116 -19.61 10.36 7.36
CA LYS A 116 -20.46 10.19 6.18
C LYS A 116 -19.65 9.63 5.03
N GLU A 117 -20.22 8.67 4.32
CA GLU A 117 -19.62 8.10 3.12
C GLU A 117 -19.55 9.14 1.99
N VAL A 118 -18.34 9.39 1.50
CA VAL A 118 -18.04 10.28 0.37
C VAL A 118 -17.95 9.48 -0.93
N ALA A 119 -17.37 8.29 -0.86
CA ALA A 119 -17.21 7.39 -2.00
C ALA A 119 -17.11 5.94 -1.53
N SER A 120 -17.55 5.01 -2.38
CA SER A 120 -17.48 3.58 -2.10
C SER A 120 -17.30 2.81 -3.40
N LEU A 121 -16.47 1.75 -3.38
CA LEU A 121 -16.20 0.90 -4.53
C LEU A 121 -15.92 -0.54 -4.08
N PRO A 122 -16.83 -1.48 -4.37
CA PRO A 122 -16.56 -2.89 -4.19
C PRO A 122 -15.45 -3.36 -5.14
N LEU A 123 -14.35 -3.85 -4.59
CA LEU A 123 -13.16 -4.31 -5.30
C LEU A 123 -13.13 -5.83 -5.38
N GLY A 124 -12.95 -6.35 -6.57
CA GLY A 124 -12.70 -7.76 -6.84
C GLY A 124 -11.20 -8.07 -6.96
N GLU A 125 -10.92 -9.18 -7.63
CA GLU A 125 -9.56 -9.61 -7.92
C GLU A 125 -8.89 -8.76 -9.01
N LYS A 126 -7.55 -8.81 -9.05
CA LYS A 126 -6.75 -8.21 -10.12
C LYS A 126 -6.96 -8.99 -11.42
N HIS A 127 -6.83 -8.31 -12.55
CA HIS A 127 -6.90 -8.97 -13.84
C HIS A 127 -5.60 -9.73 -14.14
N ALA A 128 -5.69 -11.05 -14.31
CA ALA A 128 -4.53 -11.94 -14.40
C ALA A 128 -3.60 -11.68 -15.61
N LYS A 129 -4.14 -11.16 -16.72
CA LYS A 129 -3.38 -10.99 -17.98
C LYS A 129 -2.97 -9.55 -18.27
N TRP A 130 -3.64 -8.57 -17.69
CA TRP A 130 -3.40 -7.15 -17.91
C TRP A 130 -2.99 -6.53 -16.58
N GLY A 131 -1.70 -6.42 -16.34
CA GLY A 131 -1.10 -6.08 -15.06
C GLY A 131 -1.50 -4.74 -14.42
N HIS A 132 -2.39 -3.97 -15.05
CA HIS A 132 -2.76 -2.63 -14.59
C HIS A 132 -4.27 -2.46 -14.33
N GLY A 133 -5.04 -3.53 -14.22
CA GLY A 133 -6.47 -3.42 -13.99
C GLY A 133 -6.97 -4.29 -12.83
N ARG A 134 -8.04 -3.85 -12.19
CA ARG A 134 -8.76 -4.58 -11.14
C ARG A 134 -10.24 -4.62 -11.46
N TYR A 135 -10.88 -5.73 -11.12
CA TYR A 135 -12.34 -5.80 -11.23
C TYR A 135 -12.97 -5.02 -10.09
N ALA A 136 -14.04 -4.30 -10.41
CA ALA A 136 -14.84 -3.55 -9.45
C ALA A 136 -16.33 -3.61 -9.84
N THR A 137 -17.21 -3.37 -8.88
CA THR A 137 -18.65 -3.17 -9.18
C THR A 137 -18.93 -1.68 -9.28
N PHE A 138 -19.40 -1.25 -10.44
CA PHE A 138 -19.73 0.15 -10.71
C PHE A 138 -21.07 0.25 -11.46
N GLU A 139 -22.00 1.03 -10.91
CA GLU A 139 -23.36 1.19 -11.44
C GLU A 139 -24.07 -0.16 -11.72
N GLY A 140 -23.87 -1.15 -10.84
CA GLY A 140 -24.49 -2.48 -10.95
C GLY A 140 -23.82 -3.43 -11.94
N GLU A 141 -22.76 -2.99 -12.63
CA GLU A 141 -22.01 -3.79 -13.59
C GLU A 141 -20.63 -4.16 -13.04
N THR A 142 -20.14 -5.33 -13.43
CA THR A 142 -18.72 -5.67 -13.20
C THR A 142 -17.88 -4.98 -14.27
N VAL A 143 -16.94 -4.16 -13.83
CA VAL A 143 -16.02 -3.41 -14.70
C VAL A 143 -14.57 -3.75 -14.38
N LEU A 144 -13.70 -3.61 -15.36
CA LEU A 144 -12.27 -3.55 -15.18
C LEU A 144 -11.88 -2.07 -15.08
N VAL A 145 -11.33 -1.64 -13.96
CA VAL A 145 -10.89 -0.24 -13.78
C VAL A 145 -9.47 -0.05 -14.29
N SER A 146 -9.12 1.21 -14.59
CA SER A 146 -7.86 1.60 -15.24
C SER A 146 -6.61 1.43 -14.39
N ASP A 147 -6.76 1.17 -13.09
CA ASP A 147 -5.65 0.95 -12.15
C ASP A 147 -5.88 -0.33 -11.34
N SER A 148 -4.81 -0.99 -10.92
CA SER A 148 -4.88 -2.21 -10.12
C SER A 148 -5.19 -1.93 -8.65
N LEU A 149 -5.02 -0.69 -8.20
CA LEU A 149 -5.21 -0.25 -6.81
C LEU A 149 -4.46 -1.16 -5.82
N ASP A 150 -3.22 -1.52 -6.17
CA ASP A 150 -2.43 -2.52 -5.46
C ASP A 150 -2.19 -2.19 -4.00
N ALA A 151 -1.99 -0.91 -3.70
CA ALA A 151 -1.80 -0.44 -2.34
C ALA A 151 -2.98 -0.80 -1.44
N PHE A 152 -4.22 -0.70 -1.95
CA PHE A 152 -5.41 -1.06 -1.19
C PHE A 152 -5.59 -2.58 -1.00
N GLY A 153 -4.77 -3.41 -1.64
CA GLY A 153 -4.77 -4.86 -1.42
C GLY A 153 -3.79 -5.34 -0.35
N THR A 154 -3.09 -4.43 0.32
CA THR A 154 -2.09 -4.73 1.35
C THR A 154 -2.65 -4.51 2.76
N ASP A 155 -1.94 -5.02 3.76
CA ASP A 155 -2.27 -4.84 5.18
C ASP A 155 -1.93 -3.42 5.68
N GLY A 156 -2.37 -3.11 6.91
CA GLY A 156 -2.12 -1.82 7.56
C GLY A 156 -0.64 -1.51 7.72
N LYS A 157 0.19 -2.51 8.00
CA LYS A 157 1.64 -2.32 8.17
C LYS A 157 2.31 -1.70 6.94
N SER A 158 1.85 -2.04 5.75
CA SER A 158 2.41 -1.46 4.52
C SER A 158 2.08 0.03 4.30
N TRP A 159 1.21 0.60 5.14
CA TRP A 159 0.79 2.00 5.05
C TRP A 159 1.44 2.92 6.08
N VAL A 160 2.36 2.41 6.89
CA VAL A 160 3.02 3.21 7.93
C VAL A 160 4.31 3.85 7.42
N GLU A 161 4.64 5.00 8.00
CA GLU A 161 5.95 5.61 7.83
C GLU A 161 6.97 4.81 8.64
N THR A 162 7.83 4.07 7.96
CA THR A 162 8.82 3.19 8.61
C THR A 162 10.09 3.91 9.03
N LYS A 163 10.29 5.14 8.57
CA LYS A 163 11.46 5.95 8.94
C LYS A 163 11.27 6.51 10.33
N ILE A 164 12.09 6.07 11.28
CA ILE A 164 11.98 6.46 12.69
C ILE A 164 12.71 7.77 12.99
N VAL A 165 13.82 8.02 12.29
CA VAL A 165 14.70 9.18 12.43
C VAL A 165 15.20 9.65 11.07
N ASP A 166 15.73 10.88 10.99
CA ASP A 166 16.20 11.46 9.73
C ASP A 166 17.46 10.81 9.12
N THR A 167 17.87 9.68 9.65
CA THR A 167 18.92 8.86 9.07
C THR A 167 18.31 7.79 8.16
N PRO A 168 18.71 7.69 6.89
CA PRO A 168 18.04 6.85 5.91
C PRO A 168 18.14 5.34 6.16
N TRP A 169 19.03 4.92 7.06
CA TRP A 169 19.26 3.50 7.37
C TRP A 169 18.56 3.00 8.64
N ILE A 170 17.91 3.88 9.42
CA ILE A 170 17.17 3.46 10.61
C ILE A 170 15.67 3.52 10.30
N SER A 171 15.15 2.39 9.86
CA SER A 171 13.73 2.11 9.72
C SER A 171 13.40 0.85 10.53
N PHE A 172 12.15 0.69 10.89
CA PHE A 172 11.73 -0.48 11.65
C PHE A 172 11.11 -1.56 10.75
N ASN A 173 11.25 -2.80 11.20
CA ASN A 173 10.57 -3.94 10.60
C ASN A 173 9.21 -4.18 11.24
N ASP A 174 9.09 -3.91 12.55
CA ASP A 174 7.82 -4.09 13.29
C ASP A 174 7.80 -3.25 14.57
N ILE A 175 6.64 -3.23 15.23
CA ILE A 175 6.45 -2.67 16.56
C ILE A 175 6.35 -3.84 17.54
N ALA A 176 7.11 -3.76 18.64
CA ALA A 176 7.10 -4.78 19.68
C ALA A 176 5.87 -4.62 20.56
N GLU A 177 5.02 -5.63 20.60
CA GLU A 177 3.86 -5.71 21.49
C GLU A 177 3.95 -6.89 22.42
N GLY A 178 3.46 -6.71 23.65
CA GLY A 178 3.37 -7.80 24.63
C GLY A 178 4.71 -8.37 25.09
N VAL A 179 5.83 -7.68 24.79
CA VAL A 179 7.18 -8.08 25.19
C VAL A 179 7.46 -7.53 26.59
N SER A 180 8.01 -8.37 27.46
CA SER A 180 8.35 -7.95 28.83
C SER A 180 9.50 -6.93 28.84
N GLU A 181 9.54 -6.05 29.85
CA GLU A 181 10.65 -5.09 30.01
C GLU A 181 12.00 -5.78 30.13
N GLU A 182 12.04 -6.99 30.68
CA GLU A 182 13.25 -7.80 30.79
C GLU A 182 13.72 -8.27 29.42
N ASP A 183 12.81 -8.79 28.61
CA ASP A 183 13.11 -9.26 27.24
C ASP A 183 13.51 -8.10 26.32
N LEU A 184 12.89 -6.94 26.49
CA LEU A 184 13.29 -5.71 25.78
C LEU A 184 14.71 -5.28 26.12
N GLY A 185 15.19 -5.55 27.34
CA GLY A 185 16.52 -5.17 27.83
C GLY A 185 16.70 -3.69 28.12
N PHE A 186 15.60 -2.97 28.40
CA PHE A 186 15.68 -1.54 28.70
C PHE A 186 15.86 -1.24 30.19
N ALA A 187 15.46 -2.15 31.08
CA ALA A 187 15.58 -1.98 32.53
C ALA A 187 16.96 -2.41 33.06
N THR A 188 17.42 -3.61 32.71
CA THR A 188 18.63 -4.23 33.20
C THR A 188 19.41 -4.88 32.06
N GLY A 189 20.02 -4.14 31.21
CA GLY A 189 20.71 -4.73 30.05
C GLY A 189 20.68 -3.84 28.83
N VAL A 190 20.49 -2.54 29.05
CA VAL A 190 20.63 -1.57 27.96
C VAL A 190 21.95 -1.81 27.26
N VAL A 191 21.88 -2.22 26.00
CA VAL A 191 23.06 -2.50 25.19
C VAL A 191 23.78 -1.20 24.86
N ALA A 192 23.04 -0.15 24.49
CA ALA A 192 23.58 1.17 24.28
C ALA A 192 22.47 2.25 24.36
N LYS A 193 22.91 3.47 24.76
CA LYS A 193 22.15 4.71 24.52
C LYS A 193 22.97 5.55 23.56
N VAL A 194 22.34 5.96 22.46
CA VAL A 194 23.00 6.74 21.41
C VAL A 194 22.22 8.02 21.16
N THR A 195 22.93 9.12 20.94
CA THR A 195 22.32 10.36 20.47
C THR A 195 22.40 10.41 18.96
N ILE A 196 21.24 10.47 18.32
CA ILE A 196 21.12 10.58 16.88
C ILE A 196 20.95 12.07 16.57
N ALA A 197 21.96 12.64 15.90
CA ALA A 197 21.93 14.03 15.45
C ALA A 197 21.00 14.17 14.25
N GLY A 198 20.18 15.21 14.24
CA GLY A 198 19.25 15.57 13.18
C GLY A 198 18.79 17.00 13.40
N ASP A 199 17.68 17.40 12.79
CA ASP A 199 17.07 18.72 13.05
C ASP A 199 16.76 18.90 14.55
N THR A 200 16.41 17.81 15.22
CA THR A 200 16.37 17.69 16.68
C THR A 200 17.18 16.46 17.09
N ASN A 201 18.09 16.64 18.05
CA ASN A 201 18.80 15.50 18.61
C ASN A 201 17.83 14.58 19.35
N ARG A 202 17.85 13.28 19.02
CA ARG A 202 17.02 12.25 19.64
C ARG A 202 17.92 11.26 20.39
N VAL A 203 17.48 10.85 21.58
CA VAL A 203 18.17 9.78 22.31
C VAL A 203 17.47 8.46 22.00
N ALA A 204 18.23 7.53 21.48
CA ALA A 204 17.78 6.17 21.22
C ALA A 204 18.36 5.21 22.24
N THR A 205 17.53 4.32 22.74
CA THR A 205 17.94 3.18 23.57
C THR A 205 17.88 1.91 22.72
N ILE A 206 19.01 1.21 22.64
CA ILE A 206 19.14 -0.06 21.93
C ILE A 206 19.09 -1.16 22.98
N GLY A 207 18.14 -2.06 22.83
CA GLY A 207 17.89 -3.17 23.74
C GLY A 207 18.44 -4.50 23.22
N ASN A 208 17.91 -5.59 23.77
CA ASN A 208 18.27 -6.94 23.41
C ASN A 208 18.02 -7.26 21.94
N LYS A 209 18.59 -8.35 21.47
CA LYS A 209 18.19 -8.98 20.21
C LYS A 209 16.81 -9.61 20.37
N VAL A 210 16.01 -9.52 19.32
CA VAL A 210 14.77 -10.27 19.22
C VAL A 210 15.09 -11.76 19.24
N LYS A 211 14.31 -12.52 19.99
CA LYS A 211 14.52 -13.97 20.12
C LYS A 211 14.58 -14.63 18.74
N ASP A 212 15.56 -15.49 18.57
CA ASP A 212 15.82 -16.27 17.36
C ASP A 212 16.10 -15.42 16.09
N GLY A 213 16.50 -14.13 16.28
CA GLY A 213 16.76 -13.20 15.19
C GLY A 213 18.02 -12.36 15.35
N SER A 214 18.30 -11.58 14.30
CA SER A 214 19.36 -10.57 14.31
C SER A 214 18.87 -9.18 14.68
N ASP A 215 17.55 -8.95 14.60
CA ASP A 215 16.90 -7.67 14.86
C ASP A 215 17.01 -7.29 16.34
N ARG A 216 16.89 -6.00 16.62
CA ARG A 216 17.00 -5.48 17.99
C ARG A 216 15.78 -4.65 18.36
N TYR A 217 15.50 -4.61 19.66
CA TYR A 217 14.57 -3.65 20.22
C TYR A 217 15.21 -2.26 20.26
N PHE A 218 14.45 -1.27 19.85
CA PHE A 218 14.88 0.11 19.73
C PHE A 218 13.79 1.05 20.23
N LYS A 219 14.14 2.01 21.07
CA LYS A 219 13.19 3.00 21.60
C LYS A 219 13.77 4.39 21.50
N LEU A 220 12.99 5.33 21.00
CA LEU A 220 13.30 6.76 21.06
C LEU A 220 12.75 7.38 22.35
N ASP A 221 13.42 8.40 22.84
CA ASP A 221 13.11 9.12 24.08
C ASP A 221 11.67 9.67 24.16
N ASN A 222 11.11 10.12 23.04
CA ASN A 222 9.76 10.69 22.97
C ASN A 222 8.77 9.78 22.23
N SER A 223 9.06 8.48 22.10
CA SER A 223 8.18 7.52 21.43
C SER A 223 7.42 6.67 22.44
N GLU A 224 6.13 6.50 22.19
CA GLU A 224 5.30 5.53 22.89
C GLU A 224 5.53 4.10 22.41
N TRP A 225 6.10 3.95 21.20
CA TRP A 225 6.36 2.65 20.59
C TRP A 225 7.78 2.16 20.85
N VAL A 226 7.90 0.84 21.00
CA VAL A 226 9.16 0.11 20.92
C VAL A 226 9.24 -0.53 19.55
N TYR A 227 10.30 -0.25 18.83
CA TYR A 227 10.52 -0.70 17.47
C TYR A 227 11.36 -1.96 17.41
N ILE A 228 11.10 -2.81 16.45
CA ILE A 228 11.98 -3.89 16.02
C ILE A 228 12.73 -3.41 14.80
N VAL A 229 14.03 -3.20 14.93
CA VAL A 229 14.88 -2.66 13.85
C VAL A 229 15.86 -3.72 13.37
N PRO A 230 16.23 -3.72 12.08
CA PRO A 230 17.27 -4.62 11.58
C PRO A 230 18.56 -4.46 12.36
N GLY A 231 19.14 -5.55 12.84
CA GLY A 231 20.38 -5.50 13.64
C GLY A 231 21.50 -4.78 12.92
N TYR A 232 21.67 -5.00 11.61
CA TYR A 232 22.72 -4.34 10.82
C TYR A 232 22.61 -2.81 10.83
N SER A 233 21.40 -2.24 11.00
CA SER A 233 21.21 -0.79 11.00
C SER A 233 21.65 -0.14 12.32
N VAL A 234 21.67 -0.89 13.42
CA VAL A 234 22.01 -0.37 14.75
C VAL A 234 23.26 -0.97 15.38
N ASP A 235 23.70 -2.14 14.94
CA ASP A 235 24.92 -2.79 15.47
C ASP A 235 26.19 -1.94 15.24
N SER A 236 26.22 -1.12 14.20
CA SER A 236 27.31 -0.17 13.95
C SER A 236 27.38 0.96 14.97
N LEU A 237 26.28 1.24 15.67
CA LEU A 237 26.17 2.26 16.71
C LEU A 237 26.58 1.73 18.09
N LEU A 238 26.72 0.40 18.22
CA LEU A 238 27.10 -0.21 19.48
C LEU A 238 28.59 0.02 19.77
N PRO A 239 28.97 0.15 21.06
CA PRO A 239 30.36 0.11 21.47
C PRO A 239 31.02 -1.14 20.91
N LYS A 240 32.10 -0.98 20.18
CA LYS A 240 32.89 -2.15 19.76
C LYS A 240 33.42 -2.83 21.02
N PRO A 241 33.33 -4.18 21.13
CA PRO A 241 33.99 -4.87 22.20
C PRO A 241 35.49 -4.46 22.20
N PRO A 242 36.12 -4.31 23.37
CA PRO A 242 37.53 -4.07 23.41
C PRO A 242 38.21 -5.12 22.51
N LYS A 243 39.07 -4.68 21.60
CA LYS A 243 39.90 -5.63 20.87
C LYS A 243 40.59 -6.43 21.96
N GLU A 244 40.37 -7.73 21.99
CA GLU A 244 41.27 -8.63 22.72
C GLU A 244 42.66 -8.34 22.17
N GLU A 245 43.46 -7.62 22.95
CA GLU A 245 44.87 -7.55 22.67
C GLU A 245 45.32 -9.00 22.63
N GLU A 246 45.72 -9.45 21.45
CA GLU A 246 46.43 -10.70 21.29
C GLU A 246 47.49 -10.69 22.38
N LYS A 247 47.31 -11.52 23.43
CA LYS A 247 48.38 -11.94 24.30
C LYS A 247 49.36 -12.62 23.36
N LYS A 248 50.27 -11.83 22.79
CA LYS A 248 51.52 -12.36 22.28
C LYS A 248 52.13 -13.09 23.46
N GLU A 249 52.08 -14.38 23.36
CA GLU A 249 52.82 -15.31 24.20
C GLU A 249 54.26 -14.83 24.24
N GLU A 250 54.60 -14.25 25.37
CA GLU A 250 55.99 -14.15 25.86
C GLU A 250 56.43 -15.55 26.31
N GLU A 251 56.43 -16.48 25.36
CA GLU A 251 57.01 -17.82 25.59
C GLU A 251 58.23 -18.04 24.70
N THR A 252 59.20 -17.16 24.84
CA THR A 252 60.53 -17.45 24.32
C THR A 252 61.60 -16.67 25.10
N ALA A 253 61.77 -16.97 26.33
CA ALA A 253 63.05 -16.66 27.03
C ALA A 253 63.19 -17.46 28.29
N LYS A 254 63.22 -18.76 28.20
CA LYS A 254 63.90 -19.63 29.20
C LYS A 254 64.31 -20.90 28.52
N LYS A 255 65.35 -20.79 27.72
CA LYS A 255 66.29 -21.86 27.41
C LYS A 255 67.62 -21.17 27.15
N GLU A 256 68.37 -21.03 28.21
CA GLU A 256 69.75 -21.21 28.38
C GLU A 256 70.07 -21.18 29.90
#